data_2cb38c77c2f3cf6cd31f37405a5fea70
#
_entry.id   2cb38c77c2f3cf6cd31f37405a5fea70
#
_cell.length_a   1.000
_cell.length_b   1.000
_cell.length_c   1.000
_cell.angle_alpha   90.00
_cell.angle_beta   90.00
_cell.angle_gamma   90.00
#
_symmetry.space_group_name_H-M   'P 1'
#
loop_
_entity.id
_entity.type
_entity.pdbx_description
1 polymer ?
#
loop_
_entity_poly.entity_id
_entity_poly.type
_entity_poly.pdbx_seq_one_letter_code
_entity_poly.pdbx_strand_id
1 'polypeptide(L)'
;MSIELINEFNDLWDKHNLTPININSLRNITDLKDSKLIEATPIDIYRTHNTIKNHLNQTATIKAIFPYLHPDYPELIENTLKNGGNVDLIINRELLKEILINIDKNLRKESVKNQNLKIFSHKHEINLYLAICDTTMNLGLFKNDGSFDQNRILTSNNLKAIKWADDLFENMKESIS
;
A
#
# COMPACT_ATOMS: atom_id res chain seq x y z
N MET A 1 -21.10 -8.32 2.05
CA MET A 1 -20.04 -9.10 1.37
C MET A 1 -20.70 -10.12 0.48
N SER A 2 -20.26 -10.31 -0.76
CA SER A 2 -20.83 -11.32 -1.64
C SER A 2 -20.37 -12.72 -1.24
N ILE A 3 -21.20 -13.75 -1.51
CA ILE A 3 -20.86 -15.14 -1.25
C ILE A 3 -19.63 -15.57 -2.04
N GLU A 4 -19.49 -15.10 -3.30
CA GLU A 4 -18.35 -15.38 -4.15
C GLU A 4 -17.04 -14.86 -3.54
N LEU A 5 -17.02 -13.63 -3.05
CA LEU A 5 -15.86 -13.06 -2.39
C LEU A 5 -15.50 -13.77 -1.08
N ILE A 6 -16.50 -14.19 -0.30
CA ILE A 6 -16.29 -15.01 0.90
C ILE A 6 -15.63 -16.33 0.54
N ASN A 7 -16.10 -17.00 -0.50
CA ASN A 7 -15.56 -18.30 -0.90
C ASN A 7 -14.15 -18.20 -1.48
N GLU A 8 -13.88 -17.17 -2.28
CA GLU A 8 -12.60 -17.00 -2.98
C GLU A 8 -11.48 -16.56 -2.03
N PHE A 9 -11.77 -15.64 -1.11
CA PHE A 9 -10.77 -15.05 -0.21
C PHE A 9 -11.06 -15.33 1.27
N ASN A 10 -11.83 -16.38 1.58
CA ASN A 10 -12.24 -16.68 2.94
C ASN A 10 -11.06 -16.83 3.91
N ASP A 11 -10.03 -17.57 3.51
CA ASP A 11 -8.81 -17.73 4.31
C ASP A 11 -8.09 -16.39 4.56
N LEU A 12 -8.11 -15.49 3.59
CA LEU A 12 -7.52 -14.17 3.75
C LEU A 12 -8.29 -13.35 4.78
N TRP A 13 -9.62 -13.25 4.64
CA TRP A 13 -10.44 -12.44 5.53
C TRP A 13 -10.48 -12.98 6.96
N ASP A 14 -10.61 -14.30 7.12
CA ASP A 14 -10.76 -14.93 8.43
C ASP A 14 -9.48 -14.92 9.28
N LYS A 15 -8.32 -14.97 8.64
CA LYS A 15 -7.02 -15.07 9.32
C LYS A 15 -6.35 -13.72 9.56
N HIS A 16 -6.94 -12.63 9.09
CA HIS A 16 -6.34 -11.32 9.15
C HIS A 16 -7.22 -10.30 9.88
N ASN A 17 -6.55 -9.28 10.40
CA ASN A 17 -7.20 -8.17 11.08
C ASN A 17 -7.72 -7.16 10.05
N LEU A 18 -9.02 -6.98 9.98
CA LEU A 18 -9.70 -6.05 9.08
C LEU A 18 -10.09 -4.72 9.75
N THR A 19 -9.78 -4.53 11.04
CA THR A 19 -10.17 -3.31 11.78
C THR A 19 -9.58 -2.02 11.21
N PRO A 20 -8.39 -2.00 10.55
CA PRO A 20 -7.91 -0.79 9.88
C PRO A 20 -8.73 -0.36 8.67
N ILE A 21 -9.56 -1.25 8.12
CA ILE A 21 -10.42 -0.94 6.97
C ILE A 21 -11.71 -0.33 7.50
N ASN A 22 -12.03 0.89 7.08
CA ASN A 22 -13.24 1.58 7.52
C ASN A 22 -14.51 0.89 7.02
N ILE A 23 -15.64 1.18 7.68
CA ILE A 23 -16.91 0.52 7.41
C ILE A 23 -17.41 0.72 5.98
N ASN A 24 -17.19 1.88 5.38
CA ASN A 24 -17.62 2.14 4.00
C ASN A 24 -16.82 1.29 3.01
N SER A 25 -15.51 1.16 3.20
CA SER A 25 -14.66 0.28 2.39
C SER A 25 -15.06 -1.19 2.57
N LEU A 26 -15.36 -1.63 3.79
CA LEU A 26 -15.86 -2.98 4.04
C LEU A 26 -17.21 -3.26 3.35
N ARG A 27 -18.11 -2.28 3.31
CA ARG A 27 -19.39 -2.41 2.61
C ARG A 27 -19.23 -2.57 1.09
N ASN A 28 -18.17 -2.00 0.53
CA ASN A 28 -17.85 -2.05 -0.90
C ASN A 28 -16.76 -3.08 -1.23
N ILE A 29 -16.51 -4.04 -0.35
CA ILE A 29 -15.44 -5.03 -0.54
C ILE A 29 -15.64 -5.91 -1.78
N THR A 30 -16.85 -6.00 -2.31
CA THR A 30 -17.13 -6.67 -3.57
C THR A 30 -16.44 -6.05 -4.77
N ASP A 31 -15.99 -4.79 -4.67
CA ASP A 31 -15.17 -4.15 -5.71
C ASP A 31 -13.80 -4.84 -5.87
N LEU A 32 -13.40 -5.68 -4.91
CA LEU A 32 -12.17 -6.48 -4.96
C LEU A 32 -12.37 -7.87 -5.56
N LYS A 33 -13.54 -8.21 -6.05
CA LYS A 33 -13.86 -9.57 -6.54
C LYS A 33 -12.96 -10.09 -7.67
N ASP A 34 -12.47 -9.19 -8.53
CA ASP A 34 -11.59 -9.54 -9.65
C ASP A 34 -10.09 -9.42 -9.29
N SER A 35 -9.78 -9.31 -8.01
CA SER A 35 -8.41 -9.30 -7.52
C SER A 35 -7.78 -10.69 -7.54
N LYS A 36 -6.45 -10.72 -7.54
CA LYS A 36 -5.66 -11.93 -7.44
C LYS A 36 -4.94 -11.99 -6.10
N LEU A 37 -4.98 -13.15 -5.47
CA LEU A 37 -4.17 -13.42 -4.29
C LEU A 37 -2.80 -13.92 -4.74
N ILE A 38 -1.74 -13.16 -4.43
CA ILE A 38 -0.36 -13.54 -4.67
C ILE A 38 0.21 -14.10 -3.38
N GLU A 39 0.73 -15.31 -3.44
CA GLU A 39 1.31 -16.01 -2.30
C GLU A 39 2.77 -16.36 -2.56
N ALA A 40 3.61 -16.15 -1.55
CA ALA A 40 4.97 -16.68 -1.56
C ALA A 40 4.95 -18.20 -1.48
N THR A 41 5.89 -18.84 -2.14
CA THR A 41 6.03 -20.30 -2.16
C THR A 41 7.43 -20.70 -1.68
N PRO A 42 7.67 -21.97 -1.28
CA PRO A 42 9.01 -22.43 -0.94
C PRO A 42 10.03 -22.27 -2.07
N ILE A 43 9.57 -22.22 -3.31
CA ILE A 43 10.42 -22.02 -4.51
C ILE A 43 10.65 -20.53 -4.80
N ASP A 44 9.67 -19.69 -4.46
CA ASP A 44 9.71 -18.25 -4.69
C ASP A 44 9.22 -17.50 -3.44
N ILE A 45 10.11 -17.38 -2.47
CA ILE A 45 9.80 -16.72 -1.18
C ILE A 45 9.66 -15.20 -1.29
N TYR A 46 10.15 -14.60 -2.39
CA TYR A 46 10.09 -13.17 -2.64
C TYR A 46 8.98 -12.76 -3.60
N ARG A 47 8.10 -13.67 -3.96
CA ARG A 47 7.08 -13.43 -4.99
C ARG A 47 6.19 -12.22 -4.69
N THR A 48 5.74 -12.07 -3.46
CA THR A 48 4.91 -10.94 -3.04
C THR A 48 5.67 -9.62 -3.16
N HIS A 49 6.89 -9.57 -2.63
CA HIS A 49 7.72 -8.37 -2.70
C HIS A 49 8.06 -8.01 -4.14
N ASN A 50 8.47 -8.97 -4.95
CA ASN A 50 8.82 -8.74 -6.36
C ASN A 50 7.61 -8.25 -7.17
N THR A 51 6.41 -8.74 -6.88
CA THR A 51 5.17 -8.25 -7.50
C THR A 51 4.96 -6.77 -7.19
N ILE A 52 5.06 -6.38 -5.92
CA ILE A 52 4.93 -4.99 -5.49
C ILE A 52 6.03 -4.12 -6.12
N LYS A 53 7.27 -4.56 -6.08
CA LYS A 53 8.41 -3.86 -6.67
C LYS A 53 8.21 -3.59 -8.16
N ASN A 54 7.73 -4.58 -8.90
CA ASN A 54 7.44 -4.42 -10.32
C ASN A 54 6.33 -3.39 -10.57
N HIS A 55 5.31 -3.33 -9.72
CA HIS A 55 4.25 -2.31 -9.83
C HIS A 55 4.74 -0.92 -9.48
N LEU A 56 5.60 -0.77 -8.48
CA LEU A 56 6.18 0.51 -8.08
C LEU A 56 7.23 1.01 -9.07
N ASN A 57 7.84 0.12 -9.82
CA ASN A 57 8.81 0.47 -10.85
C ASN A 57 8.10 1.05 -12.07
N GLN A 58 8.60 2.18 -12.59
CA GLN A 58 8.06 2.84 -13.80
C GLN A 58 6.63 3.39 -13.66
N THR A 59 6.14 3.62 -12.44
CA THR A 59 4.86 4.29 -12.24
C THR A 59 5.04 5.80 -12.15
N ALA A 60 4.07 6.57 -12.67
CA ALA A 60 4.05 8.03 -12.55
C ALA A 60 3.45 8.50 -11.22
N THR A 61 2.64 7.67 -10.57
CA THR A 61 2.04 8.00 -9.28
C THR A 61 2.16 6.85 -8.30
N ILE A 62 2.44 7.19 -7.04
CA ILE A 62 2.41 6.27 -5.91
C ILE A 62 1.54 6.89 -4.81
N LYS A 63 0.50 6.19 -4.40
CA LYS A 63 -0.21 6.45 -3.14
C LYS A 63 -0.04 5.22 -2.26
N ALA A 64 0.59 5.36 -1.11
CA ALA A 64 0.90 4.20 -0.31
C ALA A 64 0.71 4.42 1.18
N ILE A 65 0.24 3.38 1.84
CA ILE A 65 0.23 3.23 3.29
C ILE A 65 1.28 2.17 3.62
N PHE A 66 2.38 2.59 4.23
CA PHE A 66 3.46 1.67 4.56
C PHE A 66 3.56 1.45 6.08
N PRO A 67 3.29 0.23 6.55
CA PRO A 67 3.53 -0.14 7.94
C PRO A 67 5.01 -0.40 8.23
N TYR A 68 5.80 -0.61 7.19
CA TYR A 68 7.26 -0.78 7.22
C TYR A 68 7.87 -0.19 5.95
N LEU A 69 9.17 0.01 5.96
CA LEU A 69 9.91 0.50 4.78
C LEU A 69 10.88 -0.58 4.30
N HIS A 70 10.55 -1.21 3.18
CA HIS A 70 11.48 -2.13 2.53
C HIS A 70 12.71 -1.37 2.01
N PRO A 71 13.93 -1.94 2.08
CA PRO A 71 15.14 -1.28 1.59
C PRO A 71 15.10 -0.80 0.14
N ASP A 72 14.30 -1.43 -0.70
CA ASP A 72 14.12 -1.03 -2.11
C ASP A 72 13.23 0.22 -2.30
N TYR A 73 12.38 0.55 -1.31
CA TYR A 73 11.36 1.59 -1.49
C TYR A 73 11.92 3.00 -1.67
N PRO A 74 12.97 3.43 -0.95
CA PRO A 74 13.52 4.78 -1.16
C PRO A 74 13.96 5.02 -2.61
N GLU A 75 14.64 4.05 -3.24
CA GLU A 75 15.05 4.15 -4.63
C GLU A 75 13.85 4.22 -5.59
N LEU A 76 12.84 3.40 -5.37
CA LEU A 76 11.62 3.41 -6.20
C LEU A 76 10.87 4.74 -6.08
N ILE A 77 10.78 5.29 -4.89
CA ILE A 77 10.20 6.62 -4.64
C ILE A 77 11.00 7.70 -5.34
N GLU A 78 12.33 7.67 -5.20
CA GLU A 78 13.20 8.63 -5.88
C GLU A 78 13.05 8.58 -7.40
N ASN A 79 12.97 7.39 -7.99
CA ASN A 79 12.81 7.22 -9.42
C ASN A 79 11.50 7.86 -9.91
N THR A 80 10.41 7.67 -9.20
CA THR A 80 9.13 8.31 -9.52
C THR A 80 9.26 9.84 -9.46
N LEU A 81 9.87 10.37 -8.40
CA LEU A 81 10.04 11.81 -8.21
C LEU A 81 10.99 12.43 -9.26
N LYS A 82 12.10 11.77 -9.58
CA LYS A 82 13.06 12.20 -10.61
C LYS A 82 12.43 12.30 -11.99
N ASN A 83 11.44 11.46 -12.26
CA ASN A 83 10.69 11.46 -13.51
C ASN A 83 9.50 12.45 -13.50
N GLY A 84 9.40 13.30 -12.50
CA GLY A 84 8.32 14.29 -12.38
C GLY A 84 6.98 13.71 -11.89
N GLY A 85 6.98 12.50 -11.37
CA GLY A 85 5.79 11.85 -10.84
C GLY A 85 5.40 12.34 -9.44
N ASN A 86 4.30 11.80 -8.92
CA ASN A 86 3.72 12.19 -7.63
C ASN A 86 3.76 11.01 -6.65
N VAL A 87 4.11 11.30 -5.40
CA VAL A 87 4.18 10.32 -4.32
C VAL A 87 3.47 10.87 -3.09
N ASP A 88 2.42 10.19 -2.67
CA ASP A 88 1.68 10.46 -1.43
C ASP A 88 1.85 9.26 -0.48
N LEU A 89 2.42 9.48 0.69
CA LEU A 89 2.70 8.43 1.67
C LEU A 89 1.99 8.66 2.98
N ILE A 90 1.38 7.61 3.52
CA ILE A 90 0.94 7.54 4.91
C ILE A 90 1.89 6.59 5.63
N ILE A 91 2.61 7.09 6.62
CA ILE A 91 3.60 6.34 7.40
C ILE A 91 3.54 6.77 8.86
N ASN A 92 4.10 5.98 9.76
CA ASN A 92 4.25 6.40 11.14
C ASN A 92 5.47 7.32 11.31
N ARG A 93 5.62 7.92 12.50
CA ARG A 93 6.71 8.88 12.76
C ARG A 93 8.11 8.27 12.71
N GLU A 94 8.24 7.00 13.02
CA GLU A 94 9.55 6.32 12.98
C GLU A 94 10.00 6.11 11.54
N LEU A 95 9.10 5.63 10.68
CA LEU A 95 9.38 5.46 9.26
C LEU A 95 9.63 6.80 8.55
N LEU A 96 9.02 7.88 9.03
CA LEU A 96 9.31 9.21 8.50
C LEU A 96 10.80 9.54 8.63
N LYS A 97 11.42 9.23 9.77
CA LYS A 97 12.86 9.44 9.96
C LYS A 97 13.69 8.64 8.97
N GLU A 98 13.33 7.39 8.73
CA GLU A 98 14.02 6.53 7.74
C GLU A 98 13.89 7.08 6.32
N ILE A 99 12.71 7.52 5.92
CA ILE A 99 12.48 8.16 4.61
C ILE A 99 13.36 9.41 4.47
N LEU A 100 13.40 10.26 5.51
CA LEU A 100 14.19 11.49 5.47
C LEU A 100 15.70 11.25 5.35
N ILE A 101 16.18 10.11 5.82
CA ILE A 101 17.60 9.74 5.74
C ILE A 101 17.93 9.11 4.38
N ASN A 102 17.03 8.29 3.83
CA ASN A 102 17.31 7.42 2.68
C ASN A 102 16.90 8.03 1.33
N ILE A 103 16.18 9.15 1.31
CA ILE A 103 15.87 9.87 0.08
C ILE A 103 16.79 11.09 -0.03
N ASP A 104 17.34 11.32 -1.25
CA ASP A 104 18.19 12.48 -1.52
C ASP A 104 17.55 13.78 -1.00
N LYS A 105 18.33 14.52 -0.23
CA LYS A 105 17.85 15.73 0.47
C LYS A 105 17.35 16.83 -0.49
N ASN A 106 18.08 17.04 -1.59
CA ASN A 106 17.72 18.10 -2.55
C ASN A 106 16.49 17.72 -3.35
N LEU A 107 16.44 16.47 -3.83
CA LEU A 107 15.24 15.92 -4.50
C LEU A 107 14.03 16.00 -3.61
N ARG A 108 14.14 15.62 -2.33
CA ARG A 108 13.05 15.66 -1.37
C ARG A 108 12.54 17.08 -1.14
N LYS A 109 13.44 18.05 -0.91
CA LYS A 109 13.06 19.45 -0.71
C LYS A 109 12.36 20.04 -1.92
N GLU A 110 12.88 19.79 -3.11
CA GLU A 110 12.26 20.23 -4.35
C GLU A 110 10.89 19.59 -4.56
N SER A 111 10.78 18.28 -4.34
CA SER A 111 9.54 17.55 -4.53
C SER A 111 8.45 17.98 -3.55
N VAL A 112 8.79 18.29 -2.30
CA VAL A 112 7.85 18.85 -1.33
C VAL A 112 7.41 20.26 -1.75
N LYS A 113 8.34 21.11 -2.18
CA LYS A 113 8.05 22.47 -2.66
C LYS A 113 7.10 22.45 -3.86
N ASN A 114 7.33 21.54 -4.79
CA ASN A 114 6.53 21.38 -6.01
C ASN A 114 5.24 20.55 -5.77
N GLN A 115 5.00 20.11 -4.55
CA GLN A 115 3.85 19.27 -4.18
C GLN A 115 3.83 17.89 -4.86
N ASN A 116 4.97 17.41 -5.33
CA ASN A 116 5.12 16.07 -5.87
C ASN A 116 5.30 15.00 -4.79
N LEU A 117 5.79 15.38 -3.63
CA LEU A 117 5.94 14.51 -2.47
C LEU A 117 5.10 15.04 -1.31
N LYS A 118 4.14 14.24 -0.86
CA LYS A 118 3.33 14.53 0.31
C LYS A 118 3.43 13.37 1.29
N ILE A 119 3.77 13.67 2.53
CA ILE A 119 3.90 12.66 3.59
C ILE A 119 2.96 13.02 4.73
N PHE A 120 2.09 12.06 5.06
CA PHE A 120 1.12 12.14 6.14
C PHE A 120 1.58 11.22 7.26
N SER A 121 1.97 11.81 8.39
CA SER A 121 2.56 11.05 9.49
C SER A 121 1.50 10.66 10.52
N HIS A 122 1.32 9.36 10.70
CA HIS A 122 0.42 8.80 11.72
C HIS A 122 1.14 8.69 13.08
N LYS A 123 0.40 8.96 14.17
CA LYS A 123 0.97 8.92 15.54
C LYS A 123 1.22 7.50 16.05
N HIS A 124 0.43 6.56 15.59
CA HIS A 124 0.43 5.16 16.05
C HIS A 124 0.97 4.23 14.98
N GLU A 125 1.19 2.98 15.35
CA GLU A 125 1.52 1.94 14.41
C GLU A 125 0.41 1.79 13.35
N ILE A 126 0.83 1.45 12.14
CA ILE A 126 -0.06 1.24 11.00
C ILE A 126 -0.14 -0.26 10.75
N ASN A 127 -1.34 -0.82 10.80
CA ASN A 127 -1.60 -2.25 10.65
C ASN A 127 -2.27 -2.59 9.32
N LEU A 128 -1.90 -1.89 8.27
CA LEU A 128 -2.40 -2.06 6.91
C LEU A 128 -1.30 -1.69 5.92
N TYR A 129 -1.15 -2.49 4.88
CA TYR A 129 -0.31 -2.19 3.73
C TYR A 129 -1.18 -1.87 2.53
N LEU A 130 -0.94 -0.76 1.88
CA LEU A 130 -1.60 -0.38 0.63
C LEU A 130 -0.60 0.31 -0.28
N ALA A 131 -0.52 -0.12 -1.54
CA ALA A 131 0.26 0.56 -2.56
C ALA A 131 -0.57 0.68 -3.84
N ILE A 132 -0.86 1.90 -4.23
CA ILE A 132 -1.63 2.23 -5.43
C ILE A 132 -0.68 2.87 -6.43
N CYS A 133 -0.61 2.28 -7.62
CA CYS A 133 0.13 2.79 -8.76
C CYS A 133 -0.84 3.24 -9.85
N ASP A 134 -0.31 3.65 -11.02
CA ASP A 134 -1.14 4.13 -12.13
C ASP A 134 -2.22 3.13 -12.55
N THR A 135 -1.86 1.84 -12.59
CA THR A 135 -2.70 0.78 -13.16
C THR A 135 -2.94 -0.39 -12.22
N THR A 136 -2.46 -0.32 -10.98
CA THR A 136 -2.56 -1.44 -10.02
C THR A 136 -2.78 -0.95 -8.60
N MET A 137 -3.37 -1.83 -7.79
CA MET A 137 -3.40 -1.71 -6.35
C MET A 137 -2.88 -2.97 -5.70
N ASN A 138 -2.24 -2.84 -4.55
CA ASN A 138 -1.74 -3.96 -3.75
C ASN A 138 -2.18 -3.74 -2.30
N LEU A 139 -2.84 -4.74 -1.73
CA LEU A 139 -3.33 -4.73 -0.36
C LEU A 139 -2.65 -5.84 0.43
N GLY A 140 -2.00 -5.49 1.53
CA GLY A 140 -1.43 -6.42 2.50
C GLY A 140 -2.07 -6.26 3.87
N LEU A 141 -2.27 -7.37 4.55
CA LEU A 141 -2.98 -7.41 5.82
C LEU A 141 -2.09 -7.94 6.94
N PHE A 142 -2.42 -7.57 8.17
CA PHE A 142 -1.81 -8.10 9.37
C PHE A 142 -2.59 -9.31 9.85
N LYS A 143 -1.87 -10.33 10.33
CA LYS A 143 -2.46 -11.49 10.96
C LYS A 143 -3.09 -11.11 12.30
N ASN A 144 -3.97 -11.97 12.81
CA ASN A 144 -4.62 -11.74 14.10
C ASN A 144 -3.64 -11.74 15.29
N ASP A 145 -2.42 -12.28 15.12
CA ASP A 145 -1.35 -12.22 16.13
C ASP A 145 -0.58 -10.88 16.14
N GLY A 146 -0.91 -9.95 15.24
CA GLY A 146 -0.30 -8.64 15.13
C GLY A 146 0.88 -8.54 14.17
N SER A 147 1.32 -9.65 13.57
CA SER A 147 2.41 -9.64 12.59
C SER A 147 1.90 -9.34 11.18
N PHE A 148 2.72 -8.62 10.39
CA PHE A 148 2.42 -8.39 8.98
C PHE A 148 2.57 -9.69 8.17
N ASP A 149 1.60 -10.01 7.34
CA ASP A 149 1.68 -11.17 6.45
C ASP A 149 2.45 -10.83 5.18
N GLN A 150 3.75 -11.04 5.21
CA GLN A 150 4.62 -10.81 4.05
C GLN A 150 4.41 -11.80 2.91
N ASN A 151 3.73 -12.90 3.18
CA ASN A 151 3.61 -14.02 2.24
C ASN A 151 2.38 -13.92 1.35
N ARG A 152 1.48 -12.97 1.61
CA ARG A 152 0.22 -12.82 0.88
C ARG A 152 -0.09 -11.37 0.62
N ILE A 153 -0.41 -11.06 -0.64
CA ILE A 153 -0.97 -9.76 -1.02
C ILE A 153 -2.14 -9.97 -1.97
N LEU A 154 -3.10 -9.08 -1.87
CA LEU A 154 -4.18 -8.99 -2.84
C LEU A 154 -3.81 -7.91 -3.86
N THR A 155 -3.79 -8.25 -5.14
CA THR A 155 -3.46 -7.32 -6.22
C THR A 155 -4.55 -7.25 -7.27
N SER A 156 -4.74 -6.08 -7.87
CA SER A 156 -5.71 -5.90 -8.95
C SER A 156 -5.29 -4.79 -9.90
N ASN A 157 -5.64 -4.96 -11.17
CA ASN A 157 -5.61 -3.90 -12.18
C ASN A 157 -7.03 -3.44 -12.58
N ASN A 158 -8.03 -3.88 -11.87
CA ASN A 158 -9.42 -3.48 -12.10
C ASN A 158 -9.66 -2.06 -11.57
N LEU A 159 -10.31 -1.21 -12.35
CA LEU A 159 -10.58 0.18 -11.97
C LEU A 159 -11.42 0.31 -10.70
N LYS A 160 -12.36 -0.60 -10.45
CA LYS A 160 -13.17 -0.60 -9.23
C LYS A 160 -12.32 -0.90 -7.99
N ALA A 161 -11.38 -1.85 -8.10
CA ALA A 161 -10.45 -2.18 -7.02
C ALA A 161 -9.49 -1.01 -6.74
N ILE A 162 -8.97 -0.36 -7.77
CA ILE A 162 -8.09 0.80 -7.65
C ILE A 162 -8.85 1.96 -6.97
N LYS A 163 -10.09 2.21 -7.38
CA LYS A 163 -10.93 3.23 -6.74
C LYS A 163 -11.21 2.88 -5.27
N TRP A 164 -11.51 1.63 -4.98
CA TRP A 164 -11.70 1.16 -3.61
C TRP A 164 -10.46 1.44 -2.75
N ALA A 165 -9.28 1.14 -3.28
CA ALA A 165 -8.02 1.41 -2.61
C ALA A 165 -7.77 2.90 -2.41
N ASP A 166 -8.07 3.72 -3.41
CA ASP A 166 -7.94 5.18 -3.32
C ASP A 166 -8.87 5.76 -2.24
N ASP A 167 -10.12 5.31 -2.18
CA ASP A 167 -11.08 5.72 -1.15
C ASP A 167 -10.59 5.32 0.26
N LEU A 168 -10.00 4.13 0.41
CA LEU A 168 -9.40 3.69 1.67
C LEU A 168 -8.21 4.57 2.06
N PHE A 169 -7.33 4.89 1.12
CA PHE A 169 -6.21 5.80 1.35
C PHE A 169 -6.70 7.18 1.82
N GLU A 170 -7.63 7.79 1.10
CA GLU A 170 -8.19 9.11 1.43
C GLU A 170 -8.88 9.11 2.80
N ASN A 171 -9.61 8.05 3.15
CA ASN A 171 -10.23 7.90 4.46
C ASN A 171 -9.17 7.87 5.58
N MET A 172 -8.12 7.10 5.42
CA MET A 172 -7.04 7.06 6.41
C MET A 172 -6.31 8.40 6.51
N LYS A 173 -6.06 9.07 5.40
CA LYS A 173 -5.44 10.41 5.37
C LYS A 173 -6.27 11.42 6.17
N GLU A 174 -7.58 11.43 6.00
CA GLU A 174 -8.49 12.32 6.74
C GLU A 174 -8.46 12.06 8.24
N SER A 175 -8.26 10.80 8.68
CA SER A 175 -8.18 10.45 10.09
C SER A 175 -6.92 10.96 10.80
N ILE A 176 -5.90 11.38 10.05
CA ILE A 176 -4.62 11.89 10.57
C ILE A 176 -4.70 13.38 10.87
N SER A 177 -5.52 14.09 10.17
CA SER A 177 -5.67 15.55 10.28
C SER A 177 -6.37 16.00 11.56
#